data_4700aa4520c35e0965c6b07a5bba9f27
#
_entry.id   4700aa4520c35e0965c6b07a5bba9f27
#
_cell.length_a   1.000
_cell.length_b   1.000
_cell.length_c   1.000
_cell.angle_alpha   90.00
_cell.angle_beta   90.00
_cell.angle_gamma   90.00
#
_symmetry.space_group_name_H-M   'P 1'
#
loop_
_entity.id
_entity.type
_entity.pdbx_description
1 polymer ?
#
loop_
_entity_poly.entity_id
_entity_poly.type
_entity_poly.pdbx_seq_one_letter_code
_entity_poly.pdbx_strand_id
1 'polypeptide(L)'
;MKNQASAAKQAVVIGGSLGGLFAGLLLRSIGWDVDIYERSPHDLDSRGGGIVLQPEVLEAFRRAGVQYDSSIGVEAKERVFLDRSGGLARRLPMRQ
;
A
#
# COMPACT_ATOMS: atom_id res chain seq x y z
N MET A 1 8.01 24.90 -16.27
CA MET A 1 7.43 25.92 -15.39
C MET A 1 5.93 25.71 -15.29
N LYS A 2 5.39 25.80 -14.11
CA LYS A 2 3.96 25.62 -13.91
C LYS A 2 3.21 26.89 -14.28
N ASN A 3 2.09 26.70 -14.93
CA ASN A 3 1.18 27.80 -15.23
C ASN A 3 0.43 28.18 -13.95
N GLN A 4 0.45 29.46 -13.59
CA GLN A 4 -0.23 29.95 -12.40
C GLN A 4 -1.74 29.69 -12.43
N ALA A 5 -2.36 29.85 -13.59
CA ALA A 5 -3.80 29.67 -13.72
C ALA A 5 -4.23 28.21 -13.56
N SER A 6 -3.32 27.26 -13.80
CA SER A 6 -3.59 25.85 -13.69
C SER A 6 -2.73 25.19 -12.62
N ALA A 7 -2.23 25.99 -11.69
CA ALA A 7 -1.39 25.46 -10.62
C ALA A 7 -2.15 24.43 -9.82
N ALA A 8 -1.60 23.22 -9.78
CA ALA A 8 -2.19 22.14 -8.99
C ALA A 8 -1.92 22.40 -7.51
N LYS A 9 -2.77 21.83 -6.68
CA LYS A 9 -2.48 21.76 -5.26
C LYS A 9 -1.21 20.95 -5.03
N GLN A 10 -0.47 21.29 -4.01
CA GLN A 10 0.80 20.65 -3.72
C GLN A 10 0.71 19.89 -2.40
N ALA A 11 1.35 18.75 -2.37
CA ALA A 11 1.46 17.93 -1.18
C ALA A 11 2.91 17.49 -0.99
N VAL A 12 3.33 17.43 0.25
CA VAL A 12 4.62 16.88 0.63
C VAL A 12 4.35 15.68 1.51
N VAL A 13 4.90 14.53 1.13
CA VAL A 13 4.76 13.29 1.88
C VAL A 13 6.10 12.97 2.51
N ILE A 14 6.10 12.82 3.81
CA ILE A 14 7.30 12.45 4.56
C ILE A 14 7.25 10.96 4.83
N GLY A 15 8.16 10.22 4.24
CA GLY A 15 8.23 8.78 4.32
C GLY A 15 7.75 8.10 3.04
N GLY A 16 8.64 7.34 2.41
CA GLY A 16 8.40 6.67 1.15
C GLY A 16 8.05 5.19 1.28
N SER A 17 7.58 4.75 2.44
CA SER A 17 7.08 3.38 2.59
C SER A 17 5.66 3.28 2.04
N LEU A 18 5.01 2.13 2.22
CA LEU A 18 3.77 1.82 1.53
C LEU A 18 2.69 2.89 1.72
N GLY A 19 2.48 3.35 2.96
CA GLY A 19 1.47 4.38 3.23
C GLY A 19 1.77 5.69 2.51
N GLY A 20 3.03 6.12 2.53
CA GLY A 20 3.44 7.33 1.84
C GLY A 20 3.31 7.23 0.33
N LEU A 21 3.70 6.09 -0.24
CA LEU A 21 3.57 5.86 -1.67
C LEU A 21 2.11 5.84 -2.12
N PHE A 22 1.23 5.17 -1.35
CA PHE A 22 -0.20 5.19 -1.66
C PHE A 22 -0.80 6.58 -1.56
N ALA A 23 -0.48 7.31 -0.50
CA ALA A 23 -0.95 8.68 -0.35
C ALA A 23 -0.52 9.54 -1.54
N GLY A 24 0.73 9.42 -1.94
CA GLY A 24 1.26 10.16 -3.08
C GLY A 24 0.57 9.79 -4.38
N LEU A 25 0.40 8.52 -4.65
CA LEU A 25 -0.25 8.07 -5.87
C LEU A 25 -1.72 8.49 -5.95
N LEU A 26 -2.45 8.39 -4.84
CA LEU A 26 -3.86 8.79 -4.81
C LEU A 26 -4.02 10.30 -4.97
N LEU A 27 -3.19 11.10 -4.31
CA LEU A 27 -3.21 12.55 -4.48
C LEU A 27 -2.87 12.93 -5.92
N ARG A 28 -1.90 12.26 -6.49
CA ARG A 28 -1.51 12.51 -7.87
C ARG A 28 -2.64 12.15 -8.83
N SER A 29 -3.40 11.10 -8.54
CA SER A 29 -4.51 10.67 -9.38
C SER A 29 -5.65 11.68 -9.43
N ILE A 30 -5.74 12.59 -8.46
CA ILE A 30 -6.73 13.67 -8.45
C ILE A 30 -6.12 15.02 -8.80
N GLY A 31 -4.95 15.02 -9.39
CA GLY A 31 -4.34 16.21 -9.98
C GLY A 31 -3.42 17.01 -9.06
N TRP A 32 -3.04 16.48 -7.91
CA TRP A 32 -2.10 17.16 -7.02
C TRP A 32 -0.67 16.92 -7.48
N ASP A 33 0.19 17.90 -7.27
CA ASP A 33 1.63 17.71 -7.33
C ASP A 33 2.12 17.14 -6.01
N VAL A 34 2.91 16.09 -6.06
CA VAL A 34 3.35 15.39 -4.85
C VAL A 34 4.87 15.23 -4.86
N ASP A 35 5.48 15.61 -3.76
CA ASP A 35 6.89 15.34 -3.48
C ASP A 35 6.96 14.39 -2.29
N ILE A 36 7.74 13.33 -2.44
CA ILE A 36 7.92 12.34 -1.38
C ILE A 36 9.37 12.38 -0.92
N TYR A 37 9.55 12.53 0.39
CA TYR A 37 10.88 12.56 1.00
C TYR A 37 11.05 11.35 1.90
N GLU A 38 12.08 10.56 1.61
CA GLU A 38 12.40 9.38 2.38
C GLU A 38 13.81 9.52 2.96
N ARG A 39 13.95 9.33 4.27
CA ARG A 39 15.22 9.49 4.94
C ARG A 39 16.24 8.40 4.62
N SER A 40 15.78 7.22 4.22
CA SER A 40 16.68 6.12 3.89
C SER A 40 17.24 6.31 2.49
N PRO A 41 18.57 6.29 2.31
CA PRO A 41 19.14 6.36 0.97
C PRO A 41 19.08 5.04 0.21
N HIS A 42 18.57 3.99 0.85
CA HIS A 42 18.54 2.65 0.28
C HIS A 42 17.11 2.24 -0.05
N ASP A 43 17.01 1.24 -0.92
CA ASP A 43 15.76 0.62 -1.27
C ASP A 43 15.06 0.06 -0.02
N LEU A 44 13.75 0.17 0.02
CA LEU A 44 12.94 -0.29 1.14
C LEU A 44 12.42 -1.73 0.96
N ASP A 45 12.84 -2.43 -0.07
CA ASP A 45 12.34 -3.75 -0.42
C ASP A 45 12.48 -4.76 0.72
N SER A 46 13.52 -4.64 1.53
CA SER A 46 13.79 -5.57 2.63
C SER A 46 13.19 -5.12 3.95
N ARG A 47 12.41 -4.03 3.96
CA ARG A 47 11.88 -3.45 5.18
C ARG A 47 10.37 -3.64 5.26
N GLY A 48 9.89 -3.67 6.48
CA GLY A 48 8.48 -3.79 6.77
C GLY A 48 7.99 -5.22 6.74
N GLY A 49 6.74 -5.39 7.02
CA GLY A 49 6.06 -6.67 6.96
C GLY A 49 5.23 -6.82 5.70
N GLY A 50 4.63 -7.97 5.56
CA GLY A 50 3.66 -8.18 4.51
C GLY A 50 2.33 -7.52 4.83
N ILE A 51 1.48 -7.45 3.83
CA ILE A 51 0.11 -6.98 4.01
C ILE A 51 -0.85 -8.01 3.43
N VAL A 52 -2.08 -7.99 3.93
CA VAL A 52 -3.16 -8.78 3.36
C VAL A 52 -3.84 -7.95 2.29
N LEU A 53 -3.98 -8.50 1.09
CA LEU A 53 -4.62 -7.81 -0.02
C LEU A 53 -6.14 -7.94 0.11
N GLN A 54 -6.69 -7.14 1.01
CA GLN A 54 -8.13 -7.05 1.19
C GLN A 54 -8.75 -6.28 0.02
N PRO A 55 -10.09 -6.41 -0.19
CA PRO A 55 -10.74 -5.68 -1.28
C PRO A 55 -10.49 -4.18 -1.26
N GLU A 56 -10.36 -3.58 -0.08
CA GLU A 56 -10.09 -2.15 0.06
C GLU A 56 -8.70 -1.78 -0.47
N VAL A 57 -7.73 -2.66 -0.29
CA VAL A 57 -6.37 -2.44 -0.82
C VAL A 57 -6.39 -2.51 -2.35
N LEU A 58 -7.11 -3.48 -2.90
CA LEU A 58 -7.22 -3.63 -4.35
C LEU A 58 -7.95 -2.44 -4.96
N GLU A 59 -8.95 -1.91 -4.27
CA GLU A 59 -9.65 -0.69 -4.70
C GLU A 59 -8.70 0.51 -4.69
N ALA A 60 -7.83 0.62 -3.69
CA ALA A 60 -6.82 1.67 -3.65
C ALA A 60 -5.85 1.55 -4.83
N PHE A 61 -5.42 0.34 -5.18
CA PHE A 61 -4.60 0.11 -6.37
C PHE A 61 -5.31 0.61 -7.63
N ARG A 62 -6.57 0.25 -7.78
CA ARG A 62 -7.35 0.67 -8.95
C ARG A 62 -7.43 2.19 -9.05
N ARG A 63 -7.73 2.87 -7.96
CA ARG A 63 -7.82 4.34 -7.93
C ARG A 63 -6.49 5.00 -8.21
N ALA A 64 -5.41 4.40 -7.76
CA ALA A 64 -4.07 4.92 -7.98
C ALA A 64 -3.53 4.61 -9.38
N GLY A 65 -4.24 3.83 -10.18
CA GLY A 65 -3.80 3.45 -11.50
C GLY A 65 -2.73 2.36 -11.51
N VAL A 66 -2.60 1.62 -10.43
CA VAL A 66 -1.63 0.54 -10.33
C VAL A 66 -2.19 -0.71 -10.99
N GLN A 67 -1.43 -1.28 -11.91
CA GLN A 67 -1.77 -2.54 -12.54
C GLN A 67 -1.05 -3.68 -11.83
N TYR A 68 -1.76 -4.77 -11.62
CA TYR A 68 -1.20 -5.93 -10.93
C TYR A 68 -1.81 -7.22 -11.51
N ASP A 69 -1.13 -8.32 -11.26
CA ASP A 69 -1.62 -9.66 -11.62
C ASP A 69 -1.44 -10.60 -10.41
N SER A 70 -1.66 -11.88 -10.63
CA SER A 70 -1.61 -12.88 -9.56
C SER A 70 -0.24 -13.03 -8.91
N SER A 71 0.82 -12.49 -9.52
CA SER A 71 2.16 -12.55 -8.95
C SER A 71 2.38 -11.57 -7.81
N ILE A 72 1.42 -10.66 -7.57
CA ILE A 72 1.55 -9.64 -6.52
C ILE A 72 1.58 -10.25 -5.12
N GLY A 73 1.01 -11.42 -4.94
CA GLY A 73 0.93 -12.04 -3.62
C GLY A 73 0.74 -13.53 -3.68
N VAL A 74 0.66 -14.11 -2.51
CA VAL A 74 0.42 -15.53 -2.32
C VAL A 74 -0.97 -15.71 -1.74
N GLU A 75 -1.74 -16.63 -2.31
CA GLU A 75 -3.06 -16.92 -1.78
C GLU A 75 -2.96 -17.62 -0.44
N ALA A 76 -3.61 -17.06 0.57
CA ALA A 76 -3.75 -17.69 1.87
C ALA A 76 -5.15 -18.30 1.96
N LYS A 77 -5.21 -19.60 2.25
CA LYS A 77 -6.48 -20.32 2.21
C LYS A 77 -7.21 -20.31 3.54
N GLU A 78 -6.47 -20.21 4.63
CA GLU A 78 -7.09 -20.19 5.94
C GLU A 78 -6.26 -19.40 6.94
N ARG A 79 -6.91 -19.01 8.02
CA ARG A 79 -6.29 -18.36 9.17
C ARG A 79 -6.41 -19.29 10.36
N VAL A 80 -5.31 -19.49 11.06
CA VAL A 80 -5.30 -20.29 12.27
C VAL A 80 -4.98 -19.42 13.46
N PHE A 81 -5.62 -19.73 14.58
CA PHE A 81 -5.34 -19.09 15.85
C PHE A 81 -4.74 -20.12 16.78
N LEU A 82 -3.61 -19.76 17.37
CA LEU A 82 -2.90 -20.64 18.27
C LEU A 82 -3.14 -20.21 19.72
N ASP A 83 -3.19 -21.18 20.62
CA ASP A 83 -3.25 -20.88 22.04
C ASP A 83 -1.84 -20.62 22.59
N ARG A 84 -1.74 -20.39 23.91
CA ARG A 84 -0.44 -20.08 24.53
C ARG A 84 0.56 -21.22 24.46
N SER A 85 0.09 -22.45 24.38
CA SER A 85 0.98 -23.61 24.28
C SER A 85 1.38 -23.95 22.86
N GLY A 86 0.88 -23.19 21.87
CA GLY A 86 1.13 -23.43 20.46
C GLY A 86 0.14 -24.40 19.82
N GLY A 87 -0.89 -24.83 20.56
CA GLY A 87 -1.92 -25.70 20.02
C GLY A 87 -2.92 -24.93 19.17
N LEU A 88 -3.59 -25.62 18.27
CA LEU A 88 -4.60 -25.05 17.40
C LEU A 88 -5.85 -24.71 18.19
N ALA A 89 -6.14 -23.42 18.33
CA ALA A 89 -7.34 -22.97 19.03
C ALA A 89 -8.51 -22.77 18.06
N ARG A 90 -8.25 -22.29 16.85
CA ARG A 90 -9.31 -21.95 15.90
C ARG A 90 -8.77 -21.90 14.47
N ARG A 91 -9.63 -22.28 13.53
CA ARG A 91 -9.30 -22.24 12.11
C ARG A 91 -10.45 -21.58 11.34
N LEU A 92 -10.13 -20.61 10.49
CA LEU A 92 -11.12 -19.90 9.69
C LEU A 92 -10.66 -19.85 8.23
N PRO A 93 -11.61 -19.98 7.28
CA PRO A 93 -11.24 -19.76 5.88
C PRO A 93 -10.93 -18.29 5.64
N MET A 94 -9.98 -18.05 4.73
CA MET A 94 -9.67 -16.70 4.29
C MET A 94 -10.53 -16.33 3.10
N ARG A 95 -11.02 -15.09 3.12
CA ARG A 95 -11.66 -14.50 1.96
C ARG A 95 -10.65 -13.65 1.20
N GLN A 96 -10.68 -13.79 -0.10
CA GLN A 96 -9.85 -12.96 -0.96
C GLN A 96 -10.69 -12.29 -2.03
#